data_201e82bac7e71caee55604c973a20be1
#
_entry.id   201e82bac7e71caee55604c973a20be1
#
_cell.length_a   1.000
_cell.length_b   1.000
_cell.length_c   1.000
_cell.angle_alpha   90.00
_cell.angle_beta   90.00
_cell.angle_gamma   90.00
#
_symmetry.space_group_name_H-M   'P 1'
#
loop_
_entity.id
_entity.type
_entity.pdbx_description
1 polymer ?
#
loop_
_entity_poly.entity_id
_entity_poly.type
_entity_poly.pdbx_seq_one_letter_code
_entity_poly.pdbx_strand_id
1 'polypeptide(L)'
;MTLSSLVVSVTPSASAALPEALQSALQAAGCAPLETTDCHMLVRRAGELAPQLIVLYLPVSAEAATVRDALHAWAGAPPCPLVLLSAPLEAALHAEFVTLGVQAWGPADSLDAIELQALFARAQSRWARERELRDELERLRTQLDERKWVDRAKGLLMAARGIDEEDAFRMLRVAAMHANLRLGEVSRSVVEAAQWAEAVNRAGQLRMLSQRLARLAAQTVADVDVRGSRTQRTDSLRRVQLNLEHLAALGLQSSAAEAFERVRSA
;
A
#
# COMPACT_ATOMS: atom_id res chain seq x y z
N MET A 1 0.70 -26.41 24.95
CA MET A 1 1.56 -25.27 24.56
C MET A 1 0.95 -24.02 25.16
N THR A 2 1.76 -23.24 25.88
CA THR A 2 1.30 -21.98 26.47
C THR A 2 1.41 -20.87 25.43
N LEU A 3 0.29 -20.17 25.16
CA LEU A 3 0.25 -19.06 24.18
C LEU A 3 0.60 -17.75 24.88
N SER A 4 1.61 -17.06 24.39
CA SER A 4 1.88 -15.69 24.83
C SER A 4 0.80 -14.75 24.30
N SER A 5 0.11 -14.04 25.18
CA SER A 5 -1.04 -13.23 24.80
C SER A 5 -0.93 -11.79 25.31
N LEU A 6 -1.47 -10.86 24.53
CA LEU A 6 -1.76 -9.51 24.96
C LEU A 6 -3.25 -9.44 25.28
N VAL A 7 -3.60 -9.12 26.52
CA VAL A 7 -4.98 -8.94 26.92
C VAL A 7 -5.29 -7.46 26.97
N VAL A 8 -6.31 -7.04 26.24
CA VAL A 8 -6.77 -5.67 26.19
C VAL A 8 -8.11 -5.58 26.88
N SER A 9 -8.15 -4.90 28.00
CA SER A 9 -9.39 -4.65 28.74
C SER A 9 -9.95 -3.29 28.36
N VAL A 10 -11.20 -3.27 27.93
CA VAL A 10 -11.94 -2.07 27.60
C VAL A 10 -13.01 -1.87 28.67
N THR A 11 -12.62 -1.19 29.74
CA THR A 11 -13.53 -0.85 30.85
C THR A 11 -13.52 0.67 31.07
N PRO A 12 -14.67 1.28 31.44
CA PRO A 12 -14.77 2.73 31.67
C PRO A 12 -13.96 3.24 32.86
N SER A 13 -13.41 2.35 33.65
CA SER A 13 -12.63 2.66 34.83
C SER A 13 -11.13 2.46 34.55
N ALA A 14 -10.30 3.39 34.96
CA ALA A 14 -8.83 3.37 34.83
C ALA A 14 -8.13 2.18 35.53
N SER A 15 -8.88 1.27 36.14
CA SER A 15 -8.41 0.00 36.67
C SER A 15 -8.73 -1.10 35.67
N ALA A 16 -7.80 -1.36 34.77
CA ALA A 16 -7.88 -2.40 33.72
C ALA A 16 -7.78 -3.84 34.29
N ALA A 17 -8.23 -4.07 35.51
CA ALA A 17 -8.20 -5.41 36.09
C ALA A 17 -9.27 -6.30 35.47
N LEU A 18 -8.84 -7.39 34.85
CA LEU A 18 -9.73 -8.47 34.41
C LEU A 18 -10.40 -9.13 35.61
N PRO A 19 -11.67 -9.58 35.46
CA PRO A 19 -12.30 -10.43 36.49
C PRO A 19 -11.42 -11.63 36.82
N GLU A 20 -11.29 -11.97 38.11
CA GLU A 20 -10.47 -13.12 38.56
C GLU A 20 -10.89 -14.44 37.90
N ALA A 21 -12.18 -14.63 37.72
CA ALA A 21 -12.73 -15.79 37.00
C ALA A 21 -12.20 -15.89 35.57
N LEU A 22 -12.17 -14.77 34.83
CA LEU A 22 -11.64 -14.72 33.46
C LEU A 22 -10.13 -14.93 33.42
N GLN A 23 -9.38 -14.33 34.37
CA GLN A 23 -7.94 -14.57 34.49
C GLN A 23 -7.63 -16.07 34.73
N SER A 24 -8.35 -16.70 35.65
CA SER A 24 -8.19 -18.14 35.95
C SER A 24 -8.55 -19.00 34.73
N ALA A 25 -9.63 -18.67 34.02
CA ALA A 25 -10.05 -19.38 32.80
C ALA A 25 -9.03 -19.24 31.67
N LEU A 26 -8.47 -18.04 31.45
CA LEU A 26 -7.40 -17.78 30.48
C LEU A 26 -6.14 -18.58 30.76
N GLN A 27 -5.70 -18.62 32.04
CA GLN A 27 -4.55 -19.41 32.46
C GLN A 27 -4.81 -20.92 32.27
N ALA A 28 -5.98 -21.40 32.67
CA ALA A 28 -6.36 -22.80 32.49
C ALA A 28 -6.51 -23.18 31.00
N ALA A 29 -6.88 -22.23 30.14
CA ALA A 29 -6.88 -22.41 28.70
C ALA A 29 -5.48 -22.39 28.06
N GLY A 30 -4.42 -22.21 28.84
CA GLY A 30 -3.05 -22.15 28.34
C GLY A 30 -2.65 -20.79 27.76
N CYS A 31 -3.38 -19.75 28.11
CA CYS A 31 -3.08 -18.38 27.69
C CYS A 31 -2.22 -17.73 28.78
N ALA A 32 -0.97 -17.37 28.46
CA ALA A 32 -0.08 -16.65 29.37
C ALA A 32 -0.13 -15.14 28.99
N PRO A 33 -0.81 -14.28 29.74
CA PRO A 33 -0.83 -12.87 29.48
C PRO A 33 0.56 -12.28 29.70
N LEU A 34 1.12 -11.66 28.65
CA LEU A 34 2.36 -10.88 28.70
C LEU A 34 2.09 -9.55 29.42
N GLU A 35 0.97 -8.95 29.11
CA GLU A 35 0.53 -7.67 29.66
C GLU A 35 -1.00 -7.56 29.55
N THR A 36 -1.62 -6.82 30.46
CA THR A 36 -2.98 -6.31 30.32
C THR A 36 -2.89 -4.81 30.06
N THR A 37 -3.47 -4.32 28.99
CA THR A 37 -3.39 -2.93 28.57
C THR A 37 -4.76 -2.37 28.19
N ASP A 38 -4.83 -1.07 27.99
CA ASP A 38 -5.99 -0.41 27.45
C ASP A 38 -6.01 -0.41 25.91
N CYS A 39 -7.15 -0.03 25.34
CA CYS A 39 -7.35 -0.05 23.90
C CYS A 39 -6.47 0.98 23.15
N HIS A 40 -6.14 2.12 23.79
CA HIS A 40 -5.32 3.15 23.16
C HIS A 40 -3.88 2.69 22.94
N MET A 41 -3.39 1.78 23.80
CA MET A 41 -2.05 1.23 23.70
C MET A 41 -1.96 -0.03 22.85
N LEU A 42 -3.09 -0.57 22.38
CA LEU A 42 -3.18 -1.86 21.67
C LEU A 42 -2.16 -1.99 20.53
N VAL A 43 -2.16 -1.06 19.59
CA VAL A 43 -1.31 -1.12 18.37
C VAL A 43 0.17 -1.07 18.74
N ARG A 44 0.52 -0.17 19.66
CA ARG A 44 1.89 -0.01 20.15
C ARG A 44 2.37 -1.25 20.86
N ARG A 45 1.59 -1.75 21.81
CA ARG A 45 1.97 -2.93 22.62
C ARG A 45 2.00 -4.20 21.80
N ALA A 46 1.09 -4.37 20.84
CA ALA A 46 1.16 -5.49 19.90
C ALA A 46 2.45 -5.49 19.09
N GLY A 47 2.95 -4.31 18.67
CA GLY A 47 4.24 -4.19 17.98
C GLY A 47 5.46 -4.44 18.87
N GLU A 48 5.43 -3.96 20.13
CA GLU A 48 6.55 -4.12 21.09
C GLU A 48 6.68 -5.56 21.62
N LEU A 49 5.55 -6.20 21.93
CA LEU A 49 5.51 -7.51 22.59
C LEU A 49 5.44 -8.68 21.62
N ALA A 50 5.05 -8.45 20.36
CA ALA A 50 4.84 -9.47 19.34
C ALA A 50 4.06 -10.71 19.87
N PRO A 51 2.83 -10.53 20.41
CA PRO A 51 2.08 -11.60 21.03
C PRO A 51 1.65 -12.65 20.01
N GLN A 52 1.40 -13.88 20.45
CA GLN A 52 0.85 -14.94 19.62
C GLN A 52 -0.68 -14.91 19.52
N LEU A 53 -1.32 -14.16 20.42
CA LEU A 53 -2.77 -13.99 20.48
C LEU A 53 -3.10 -12.65 21.14
N ILE A 54 -4.10 -11.96 20.64
CA ILE A 54 -4.68 -10.79 21.29
C ILE A 54 -6.09 -11.14 21.72
N VAL A 55 -6.38 -10.90 23.00
CA VAL A 55 -7.71 -11.07 23.58
C VAL A 55 -8.26 -9.71 23.94
N LEU A 56 -9.33 -9.32 23.26
CA LEU A 56 -10.07 -8.09 23.53
C LEU A 56 -11.21 -8.41 24.49
N TYR A 57 -11.22 -7.82 25.67
CA TYR A 57 -12.27 -7.99 26.66
C TYR A 57 -13.14 -6.73 26.70
N LEU A 58 -14.38 -6.87 26.26
CA LEU A 58 -15.38 -5.80 26.13
C LEU A 58 -16.66 -6.16 26.91
N PRO A 59 -16.67 -5.98 28.24
CA PRO A 59 -17.82 -6.37 29.06
C PRO A 59 -19.06 -5.50 28.83
N VAL A 60 -18.88 -4.30 28.29
CA VAL A 60 -19.97 -3.34 28.03
C VAL A 60 -19.94 -2.93 26.56
N SER A 61 -21.05 -3.12 25.86
CA SER A 61 -21.17 -2.80 24.43
C SER A 61 -21.03 -1.30 24.11
N ALA A 62 -21.27 -0.41 25.06
CA ALA A 62 -21.17 1.05 24.86
C ALA A 62 -19.74 1.50 24.46
N GLU A 63 -18.71 0.70 24.73
CA GLU A 63 -17.30 1.02 24.41
C GLU A 63 -16.82 0.38 23.10
N ALA A 64 -17.68 -0.28 22.37
CA ALA A 64 -17.34 -0.93 21.12
C ALA A 64 -16.73 0.02 20.08
N ALA A 65 -17.12 1.29 20.09
CA ALA A 65 -16.56 2.31 19.20
C ALA A 65 -15.06 2.51 19.42
N THR A 66 -14.60 2.53 20.68
CA THR A 66 -13.17 2.69 21.00
C THR A 66 -12.33 1.52 20.49
N VAL A 67 -12.84 0.28 20.64
CA VAL A 67 -12.18 -0.92 20.11
C VAL A 67 -12.12 -0.88 18.59
N ARG A 68 -13.23 -0.55 17.94
CA ARG A 68 -13.32 -0.41 16.50
C ARG A 68 -12.29 0.57 15.96
N ASP A 69 -12.21 1.77 16.55
CA ASP A 69 -11.30 2.82 16.11
C ASP A 69 -9.82 2.39 16.27
N ALA A 70 -9.49 1.67 17.34
CA ALA A 70 -8.14 1.11 17.52
C ALA A 70 -7.81 0.03 16.46
N LEU A 71 -8.78 -0.82 16.10
CA LEU A 71 -8.58 -1.89 15.12
C LEU A 71 -8.45 -1.36 13.67
N HIS A 72 -9.00 -0.19 13.36
CA HIS A 72 -8.84 0.43 12.05
C HIS A 72 -7.37 0.64 11.65
N ALA A 73 -6.46 0.82 12.62
CA ALA A 73 -5.03 0.96 12.35
C ALA A 73 -4.42 -0.25 11.61
N TRP A 74 -5.02 -1.44 11.73
CA TRP A 74 -4.56 -2.65 11.05
C TRP A 74 -5.27 -2.93 9.72
N ALA A 75 -6.26 -2.13 9.35
CA ALA A 75 -7.00 -2.26 8.10
C ALA A 75 -7.49 -3.71 7.81
N GLY A 76 -7.94 -4.42 8.84
CA GLY A 76 -8.38 -5.82 8.75
C GLY A 76 -7.25 -6.87 8.67
N ALA A 77 -5.99 -6.47 8.87
CA ALA A 77 -4.83 -7.37 8.84
C ALA A 77 -4.03 -7.32 10.15
N PRO A 78 -4.59 -7.81 11.28
CA PRO A 78 -3.89 -7.80 12.56
C PRO A 78 -2.62 -8.66 12.52
N PRO A 79 -1.60 -8.34 13.36
CA PRO A 79 -0.31 -9.03 13.35
C PRO A 79 -0.39 -10.48 13.85
N CYS A 80 -1.41 -10.77 14.66
CA CYS A 80 -1.69 -12.11 15.22
C CYS A 80 -3.20 -12.31 15.37
N PRO A 81 -3.67 -13.53 15.71
CA PRO A 81 -5.09 -13.79 15.91
C PRO A 81 -5.72 -12.87 16.96
N LEU A 82 -6.89 -12.31 16.61
CA LEU A 82 -7.72 -11.50 17.49
C LEU A 82 -8.95 -12.27 17.96
N VAL A 83 -9.16 -12.31 19.26
CA VAL A 83 -10.36 -12.87 19.89
C VAL A 83 -11.09 -11.78 20.67
N LEU A 84 -12.37 -11.65 20.44
CA LEU A 84 -13.24 -10.71 21.14
C LEU A 84 -14.09 -11.46 22.16
N LEU A 85 -13.96 -11.11 23.43
CA LEU A 85 -14.83 -11.53 24.51
C LEU A 85 -15.72 -10.34 24.89
N SER A 86 -17.01 -10.42 24.62
CA SER A 86 -17.88 -9.27 24.82
C SER A 86 -19.27 -9.67 25.35
N ALA A 87 -19.99 -8.68 25.88
CA ALA A 87 -21.44 -8.77 25.99
C ALA A 87 -22.07 -9.01 24.60
N PRO A 88 -23.33 -9.45 24.53
CA PRO A 88 -24.02 -9.65 23.27
C PRO A 88 -23.95 -8.39 22.39
N LEU A 89 -23.52 -8.55 21.13
CA LEU A 89 -23.40 -7.49 20.16
C LEU A 89 -24.51 -7.57 19.12
N GLU A 90 -24.93 -6.43 18.61
CA GLU A 90 -25.80 -6.37 17.43
C GLU A 90 -25.11 -6.99 16.21
N ALA A 91 -25.91 -7.63 15.34
CA ALA A 91 -25.36 -8.31 14.15
C ALA A 91 -24.53 -7.41 13.23
N ALA A 92 -24.92 -6.14 13.09
CA ALA A 92 -24.20 -5.16 12.29
C ALA A 92 -22.81 -4.88 12.87
N LEU A 93 -22.73 -4.66 14.19
CA LEU A 93 -21.47 -4.41 14.90
C LEU A 93 -20.56 -5.65 14.90
N HIS A 94 -21.13 -6.84 15.05
CA HIS A 94 -20.37 -8.10 14.93
C HIS A 94 -19.77 -8.25 13.54
N ALA A 95 -20.52 -7.98 12.46
CA ALA A 95 -20.02 -8.01 11.09
C ALA A 95 -18.89 -7.00 10.86
N GLU A 96 -18.99 -5.82 11.47
CA GLU A 96 -17.93 -4.79 11.42
C GLU A 96 -16.64 -5.30 12.08
N PHE A 97 -16.69 -5.90 13.26
CA PHE A 97 -15.53 -6.49 13.92
C PHE A 97 -14.87 -7.61 13.10
N VAL A 98 -15.65 -8.41 12.40
CA VAL A 98 -15.12 -9.43 11.48
C VAL A 98 -14.33 -8.77 10.34
N THR A 99 -14.84 -7.67 9.76
CA THR A 99 -14.11 -6.94 8.70
C THR A 99 -12.83 -6.27 9.21
N LEU A 100 -12.78 -5.90 10.48
CA LEU A 100 -11.61 -5.35 11.16
C LEU A 100 -10.59 -6.41 11.58
N GLY A 101 -10.86 -7.68 11.32
CA GLY A 101 -9.91 -8.76 11.52
C GLY A 101 -10.08 -9.53 12.84
N VAL A 102 -11.23 -9.44 13.51
CA VAL A 102 -11.55 -10.33 14.63
C VAL A 102 -11.91 -11.72 14.09
N GLN A 103 -11.11 -12.73 14.46
CA GLN A 103 -11.26 -14.09 13.95
C GLN A 103 -12.27 -14.93 14.75
N ALA A 104 -12.44 -14.66 16.04
CA ALA A 104 -13.39 -15.37 16.86
C ALA A 104 -14.02 -14.47 17.92
N TRP A 105 -15.25 -14.76 18.26
CA TRP A 105 -16.03 -14.07 19.29
C TRP A 105 -16.57 -15.08 20.31
N GLY A 106 -16.63 -14.67 21.58
CA GLY A 106 -17.24 -15.40 22.66
C GLY A 106 -17.88 -14.47 23.70
N PRO A 107 -18.82 -14.97 24.54
CA PRO A 107 -19.39 -14.19 25.62
C PRO A 107 -18.33 -13.85 26.67
N ALA A 108 -18.46 -12.66 27.31
CA ALA A 108 -17.50 -12.17 28.28
C ALA A 108 -17.57 -12.86 29.66
N ASP A 109 -18.73 -13.45 29.98
CA ASP A 109 -19.12 -13.84 31.34
C ASP A 109 -19.38 -15.34 31.55
N SER A 110 -19.34 -16.16 30.51
CA SER A 110 -19.79 -17.56 30.59
C SER A 110 -18.86 -18.60 29.95
N LEU A 111 -17.62 -18.25 29.61
CA LEU A 111 -16.68 -19.19 28.99
C LEU A 111 -15.86 -19.95 30.03
N ASP A 112 -15.88 -21.27 29.93
CA ASP A 112 -14.93 -22.11 30.63
C ASP A 112 -13.58 -22.28 29.90
N ALA A 113 -12.61 -22.93 30.50
CA ALA A 113 -11.28 -23.13 29.93
C ALA A 113 -11.30 -23.93 28.61
N ILE A 114 -12.22 -24.87 28.46
CA ILE A 114 -12.34 -25.74 27.27
C ILE A 114 -12.91 -24.92 26.12
N GLU A 115 -13.93 -24.13 26.40
CA GLU A 115 -14.54 -23.24 25.42
C GLU A 115 -13.57 -22.16 24.93
N LEU A 116 -12.77 -21.58 25.85
CA LEU A 116 -11.68 -20.64 25.49
C LEU A 116 -10.61 -21.31 24.61
N GLN A 117 -10.17 -22.53 24.95
CA GLN A 117 -9.24 -23.27 24.11
C GLN A 117 -9.77 -23.49 22.69
N ALA A 118 -11.04 -23.90 22.57
CA ALA A 118 -11.69 -24.10 21.28
C ALA A 118 -11.81 -22.79 20.50
N LEU A 119 -12.09 -21.67 21.21
CA LEU A 119 -12.17 -20.34 20.63
C LEU A 119 -10.81 -19.89 20.08
N PHE A 120 -9.73 -20.07 20.86
CA PHE A 120 -8.37 -19.73 20.46
C PHE A 120 -7.90 -20.57 19.26
N ALA A 121 -8.16 -21.87 19.28
CA ALA A 121 -7.81 -22.76 18.18
C ALA A 121 -8.53 -22.36 16.88
N ARG A 122 -9.81 -21.98 16.96
CA ARG A 122 -10.56 -21.45 15.81
C ARG A 122 -9.98 -20.14 15.31
N ALA A 123 -9.67 -19.20 16.21
CA ALA A 123 -9.06 -17.93 15.84
C ALA A 123 -7.72 -18.11 15.13
N GLN A 124 -6.85 -18.97 15.67
CA GLN A 124 -5.56 -19.29 15.09
C GLN A 124 -5.68 -19.92 13.70
N SER A 125 -6.55 -20.92 13.54
CA SER A 125 -6.76 -21.59 12.26
C SER A 125 -7.29 -20.63 11.20
N ARG A 126 -8.24 -19.76 11.58
CA ARG A 126 -8.82 -18.78 10.68
C ARG A 126 -7.80 -17.70 10.28
N TRP A 127 -7.06 -17.16 11.25
CA TRP A 127 -6.01 -16.18 10.99
C TRP A 127 -4.90 -16.74 10.10
N ALA A 128 -4.44 -17.98 10.36
CA ALA A 128 -3.43 -18.64 9.54
C ALA A 128 -3.90 -18.78 8.09
N ARG A 129 -5.17 -19.17 7.89
CA ARG A 129 -5.76 -19.28 6.55
C ARG A 129 -5.89 -17.93 5.84
N GLU A 130 -6.34 -16.90 6.55
CA GLU A 130 -6.45 -15.55 6.00
C GLU A 130 -5.09 -14.97 5.63
N ARG A 131 -4.07 -15.23 6.45
CA ARG A 131 -2.68 -14.83 6.18
C ARG A 131 -2.14 -15.53 4.95
N GLU A 132 -2.30 -16.84 4.85
CA GLU A 132 -1.89 -17.62 3.67
C GLU A 132 -2.50 -17.07 2.38
N LEU A 133 -3.80 -16.74 2.40
CA LEU A 133 -4.49 -16.15 1.26
C LEU A 133 -3.98 -14.75 0.91
N ARG A 134 -3.67 -13.92 1.91
CA ARG A 134 -3.09 -12.58 1.66
C ARG A 134 -1.70 -12.71 1.05
N ASP A 135 -0.85 -13.57 1.60
CA ASP A 135 0.51 -13.81 1.12
C ASP A 135 0.48 -14.34 -0.33
N GLU A 136 -0.46 -15.23 -0.66
CA GLU A 136 -0.64 -15.74 -2.02
C GLU A 136 -1.14 -14.65 -2.99
N LEU A 137 -2.10 -13.82 -2.58
CA LEU A 137 -2.57 -12.68 -3.37
C LEU A 137 -1.46 -11.67 -3.64
N GLU A 138 -0.64 -11.36 -2.65
CA GLU A 138 0.50 -10.46 -2.82
C GLU A 138 1.55 -11.05 -3.77
N ARG A 139 1.84 -12.34 -3.63
CA ARG A 139 2.72 -13.07 -4.54
C ARG A 139 2.23 -13.02 -5.99
N LEU A 140 0.94 -13.29 -6.21
CA LEU A 140 0.34 -13.25 -7.54
C LEU A 140 0.32 -11.84 -8.13
N ARG A 141 0.04 -10.81 -7.32
CA ARG A 141 0.12 -9.40 -7.75
C ARG A 141 1.54 -9.05 -8.19
N THR A 142 2.54 -9.41 -7.39
CA THR A 142 3.95 -9.18 -7.72
C THR A 142 4.33 -9.86 -9.05
N GLN A 143 3.92 -11.12 -9.26
CA GLN A 143 4.18 -11.84 -10.51
C GLN A 143 3.52 -11.17 -11.72
N LEU A 144 2.28 -10.71 -11.57
CA LEU A 144 1.58 -9.99 -12.64
C LEU A 144 2.25 -8.66 -12.98
N ASP A 145 2.71 -7.92 -11.97
CA ASP A 145 3.40 -6.66 -12.19
C ASP A 145 4.79 -6.87 -12.80
N GLU A 146 5.54 -7.88 -12.36
CA GLU A 146 6.80 -8.27 -13.01
C GLU A 146 6.59 -8.59 -14.48
N ARG A 147 5.54 -9.37 -14.82
CA ARG A 147 5.22 -9.69 -16.21
C ARG A 147 4.91 -8.45 -17.05
N LYS A 148 4.11 -7.51 -16.52
CA LYS A 148 3.83 -6.24 -17.20
C LYS A 148 5.10 -5.44 -17.50
N TRP A 149 6.03 -5.39 -16.54
CA TRP A 149 7.31 -4.70 -16.75
C TRP A 149 8.16 -5.38 -17.83
N VAL A 150 8.22 -6.72 -17.82
CA VAL A 150 8.95 -7.49 -18.84
C VAL A 150 8.37 -7.26 -20.24
N ASP A 151 7.04 -7.34 -20.39
CA ASP A 151 6.39 -7.13 -21.68
C ASP A 151 6.58 -5.70 -22.20
N ARG A 152 6.52 -4.72 -21.31
CA ARG A 152 6.78 -3.31 -21.67
C ARG A 152 8.23 -3.07 -22.08
N ALA A 153 9.19 -3.64 -21.34
CA ALA A 153 10.61 -3.54 -21.67
C ALA A 153 10.95 -4.22 -23.00
N LYS A 154 10.36 -5.42 -23.28
CA LYS A 154 10.49 -6.07 -24.59
C LYS A 154 10.02 -5.15 -25.71
N GLY A 155 8.82 -4.58 -25.58
CA GLY A 155 8.26 -3.67 -26.60
C GLY A 155 9.16 -2.45 -26.87
N LEU A 156 9.74 -1.87 -25.82
CA LEU A 156 10.70 -0.76 -25.97
C LEU A 156 11.99 -1.18 -26.68
N LEU A 157 12.57 -2.34 -26.34
CA LEU A 157 13.78 -2.87 -26.98
C LEU A 157 13.53 -3.21 -28.46
N MET A 158 12.40 -3.87 -28.77
CA MET A 158 11.99 -4.17 -30.13
C MET A 158 11.88 -2.90 -30.96
N ALA A 159 11.20 -1.88 -30.44
CA ALA A 159 11.03 -0.59 -31.12
C ALA A 159 12.35 0.17 -31.30
N ALA A 160 13.22 0.16 -30.29
CA ALA A 160 14.47 0.93 -30.32
C ALA A 160 15.58 0.27 -31.14
N ARG A 161 15.60 -1.07 -31.26
CA ARG A 161 16.69 -1.81 -31.91
C ARG A 161 16.25 -2.58 -33.17
N GLY A 162 14.97 -2.65 -33.46
CA GLY A 162 14.45 -3.40 -34.61
C GLY A 162 14.67 -4.91 -34.49
N ILE A 163 14.70 -5.43 -33.25
CA ILE A 163 14.88 -6.86 -32.93
C ILE A 163 13.52 -7.53 -32.69
N ASP A 164 13.50 -8.86 -32.75
CA ASP A 164 12.31 -9.65 -32.40
C ASP A 164 12.11 -9.78 -30.89
N GLU A 165 10.99 -10.40 -30.51
CA GLU A 165 10.62 -10.58 -29.10
C GLU A 165 11.57 -11.52 -28.35
N GLU A 166 12.07 -12.56 -29.03
CA GLU A 166 12.97 -13.55 -28.45
C GLU A 166 14.33 -12.92 -28.13
N ASP A 167 14.85 -12.14 -29.05
CA ASP A 167 16.10 -11.40 -28.86
C ASP A 167 15.97 -10.34 -27.77
N ALA A 168 14.86 -9.60 -27.73
CA ALA A 168 14.59 -8.62 -26.68
C ALA A 168 14.54 -9.28 -25.29
N PHE A 169 13.83 -10.42 -25.17
CA PHE A 169 13.77 -11.19 -23.94
C PHE A 169 15.14 -11.73 -23.51
N ARG A 170 15.91 -12.25 -24.47
CA ARG A 170 17.27 -12.76 -24.23
C ARG A 170 18.18 -11.65 -23.68
N MET A 171 18.10 -10.45 -24.25
CA MET A 171 18.86 -9.30 -23.77
C MET A 171 18.51 -8.93 -22.32
N LEU A 172 17.22 -8.86 -21.98
CA LEU A 172 16.79 -8.59 -20.61
C LEU A 172 17.29 -9.66 -19.64
N ARG A 173 17.20 -10.93 -20.03
CA ARG A 173 17.67 -12.05 -19.22
C ARG A 173 19.19 -12.02 -18.98
N VAL A 174 19.98 -11.74 -20.00
CA VAL A 174 21.44 -11.62 -19.88
C VAL A 174 21.79 -10.44 -18.97
N ALA A 175 21.13 -9.30 -19.14
CA ALA A 175 21.34 -8.14 -18.28
C ALA A 175 20.98 -8.43 -16.82
N ALA A 176 19.89 -9.15 -16.56
CA ALA A 176 19.49 -9.56 -15.23
C ALA A 176 20.51 -10.50 -14.57
N MET A 177 21.04 -11.45 -15.33
CA MET A 177 22.10 -12.37 -14.85
C MET A 177 23.38 -11.61 -14.51
N HIS A 178 23.83 -10.70 -15.36
CA HIS A 178 25.06 -9.91 -15.13
C HIS A 178 24.93 -8.96 -13.95
N ALA A 179 23.74 -8.37 -13.76
CA ALA A 179 23.47 -7.47 -12.65
C ALA A 179 23.15 -8.19 -11.33
N ASN A 180 22.94 -9.52 -11.35
CA ASN A 180 22.45 -10.32 -10.24
C ASN A 180 21.11 -9.77 -9.68
N LEU A 181 20.23 -9.35 -10.58
CA LEU A 181 18.90 -8.82 -10.29
C LEU A 181 17.80 -9.72 -10.85
N ARG A 182 16.58 -9.54 -10.38
CA ARG A 182 15.42 -10.20 -10.97
C ARG A 182 15.11 -9.60 -12.34
N LEU A 183 14.56 -10.41 -13.23
CA LEU A 183 14.17 -9.98 -14.58
C LEU A 183 13.19 -8.80 -14.56
N GLY A 184 12.22 -8.82 -13.64
CA GLY A 184 11.27 -7.73 -13.44
C GLY A 184 11.93 -6.41 -13.03
N GLU A 185 12.94 -6.46 -12.16
CA GLU A 185 13.68 -5.27 -11.70
C GLU A 185 14.47 -4.63 -12.84
N VAL A 186 15.19 -5.43 -13.62
CA VAL A 186 15.90 -4.93 -14.80
C VAL A 186 14.95 -4.39 -15.84
N SER A 187 13.84 -5.08 -16.08
CA SER A 187 12.82 -4.64 -17.02
C SER A 187 12.20 -3.30 -16.60
N ARG A 188 11.94 -3.12 -15.31
CA ARG A 188 11.48 -1.86 -14.73
C ARG A 188 12.50 -0.75 -14.97
N SER A 189 13.78 -1.00 -14.66
CA SER A 189 14.85 -0.02 -14.87
C SER A 189 14.97 0.39 -16.34
N VAL A 190 14.82 -0.53 -17.29
CA VAL A 190 14.82 -0.24 -18.74
C VAL A 190 13.65 0.67 -19.11
N VAL A 191 12.44 0.40 -18.60
CA VAL A 191 11.26 1.23 -18.86
C VAL A 191 11.43 2.62 -18.26
N GLU A 192 11.89 2.72 -17.02
CA GLU A 192 12.14 3.99 -16.34
C GLU A 192 13.22 4.81 -17.07
N ALA A 193 14.31 4.18 -17.47
CA ALA A 193 15.35 4.84 -18.26
C ALA A 193 14.83 5.39 -19.60
N ALA A 194 13.98 4.63 -20.30
CA ALA A 194 13.37 5.07 -21.54
C ALA A 194 12.41 6.26 -21.31
N GLN A 195 11.64 6.26 -20.24
CA GLN A 195 10.77 7.36 -19.84
C GLN A 195 11.58 8.63 -19.53
N TRP A 196 12.69 8.49 -18.79
CA TRP A 196 13.58 9.61 -18.52
C TRP A 196 14.24 10.16 -19.79
N ALA A 197 14.69 9.31 -20.70
CA ALA A 197 15.25 9.73 -21.97
C ALA A 197 14.23 10.52 -22.80
N GLU A 198 12.99 10.07 -22.86
CA GLU A 198 11.89 10.77 -23.54
C GLU A 198 11.60 12.13 -22.86
N ALA A 199 11.56 12.18 -21.51
CA ALA A 199 11.35 13.42 -20.77
C ALA A 199 12.46 14.46 -21.07
N VAL A 200 13.73 14.03 -21.07
CA VAL A 200 14.87 14.90 -21.41
C VAL A 200 14.78 15.42 -22.84
N ASN A 201 14.44 14.55 -23.80
CA ASN A 201 14.26 14.96 -25.20
C ASN A 201 13.13 16.00 -25.35
N ARG A 202 11.99 15.78 -24.71
CA ARG A 202 10.86 16.73 -24.72
C ARG A 202 11.19 18.06 -24.06
N ALA A 203 11.92 18.03 -22.94
CA ALA A 203 12.41 19.25 -22.30
C ALA A 203 13.37 20.03 -23.21
N GLY A 204 14.25 19.33 -23.92
CA GLY A 204 15.11 19.93 -24.95
C GLY A 204 14.33 20.61 -26.07
N GLN A 205 13.27 19.96 -26.56
CA GLN A 205 12.35 20.54 -27.57
C GLN A 205 11.63 21.77 -27.02
N LEU A 206 11.14 21.76 -25.79
CA LEU A 206 10.51 22.91 -25.15
C LEU A 206 11.47 24.10 -25.05
N ARG A 207 12.72 23.87 -24.69
CA ARG A 207 13.76 24.90 -24.63
C ARG A 207 13.96 25.54 -26.02
N MET A 208 14.06 24.72 -27.09
CA MET A 208 14.18 25.22 -28.45
C MET A 208 12.94 26.04 -28.89
N LEU A 209 11.75 25.56 -28.56
CA LEU A 209 10.49 26.23 -28.88
C LEU A 209 10.36 27.55 -28.13
N SER A 210 10.79 27.66 -26.87
CA SER A 210 10.76 28.90 -26.10
C SER A 210 11.69 29.98 -26.74
N GLN A 211 12.90 29.59 -27.15
CA GLN A 211 13.83 30.48 -27.84
C GLN A 211 13.26 30.95 -29.20
N ARG A 212 12.61 30.02 -29.94
CA ARG A 212 11.96 30.34 -31.20
C ARG A 212 10.79 31.32 -30.99
N LEU A 213 9.97 31.12 -29.97
CA LEU A 213 8.86 32.01 -29.64
C LEU A 213 9.34 33.42 -29.28
N ALA A 214 10.40 33.52 -28.46
CA ALA A 214 11.01 34.82 -28.12
C ALA A 214 11.52 35.55 -29.36
N ARG A 215 12.19 34.85 -30.27
CA ARG A 215 12.64 35.42 -31.56
C ARG A 215 11.47 35.88 -32.42
N LEU A 216 10.42 35.09 -32.57
CA LEU A 216 9.23 35.44 -33.35
C LEU A 216 8.49 36.64 -32.73
N ALA A 217 8.45 36.76 -31.40
CA ALA A 217 7.89 37.91 -30.72
C ALA A 217 8.70 39.20 -31.04
N ALA A 218 10.04 39.10 -30.94
CA ALA A 218 10.92 40.23 -31.31
C ALA A 218 10.75 40.67 -32.79
N GLN A 219 10.63 39.72 -33.72
CA GLN A 219 10.36 40.02 -35.13
C GLN A 219 9.01 40.71 -35.34
N THR A 220 7.98 40.32 -34.59
CA THR A 220 6.67 40.94 -34.65
C THR A 220 6.71 42.38 -34.12
N VAL A 221 7.48 42.67 -33.06
CA VAL A 221 7.67 43.99 -32.48
C VAL A 221 8.47 44.90 -33.46
N ALA A 222 9.42 44.33 -34.19
CA ALA A 222 10.25 45.03 -35.16
C ALA A 222 9.55 45.20 -36.53
N ASP A 223 8.29 44.82 -36.66
CA ASP A 223 7.48 44.87 -37.90
C ASP A 223 8.09 44.10 -39.08
N VAL A 224 8.86 43.03 -38.80
CA VAL A 224 9.51 42.19 -39.80
C VAL A 224 8.66 40.95 -40.04
N ASP A 225 8.19 40.72 -41.26
CA ASP A 225 7.40 39.55 -41.68
C ASP A 225 6.29 39.13 -40.67
N VAL A 226 5.43 40.09 -40.35
CA VAL A 226 4.39 39.92 -39.29
C VAL A 226 3.43 38.76 -39.59
N ARG A 227 3.09 38.50 -40.86
CA ARG A 227 2.17 37.40 -41.25
C ARG A 227 2.83 36.04 -41.08
N GLY A 228 4.05 35.84 -41.55
CA GLY A 228 4.83 34.63 -41.41
C GLY A 228 5.15 34.33 -39.92
N SER A 229 5.51 35.37 -39.19
CA SER A 229 5.79 35.28 -37.74
C SER A 229 4.57 34.83 -36.92
N ARG A 230 3.37 35.32 -37.26
CA ARG A 230 2.12 34.89 -36.57
C ARG A 230 1.81 33.41 -36.79
N THR A 231 1.89 32.92 -38.04
CA THR A 231 1.64 31.50 -38.36
C THR A 231 2.63 30.59 -37.65
N GLN A 232 3.93 30.93 -37.71
CA GLN A 232 4.98 30.17 -37.05
C GLN A 232 4.87 30.18 -35.52
N ARG A 233 4.38 31.28 -34.93
CA ARG A 233 4.09 31.38 -33.49
C ARG A 233 2.98 30.43 -33.08
N THR A 234 1.86 30.43 -33.82
CA THR A 234 0.72 29.53 -33.54
C THR A 234 1.14 28.06 -33.60
N ASP A 235 1.92 27.66 -34.62
CA ASP A 235 2.44 26.29 -34.74
C ASP A 235 3.39 25.95 -33.62
N SER A 236 4.26 26.87 -33.20
CA SER A 236 5.18 26.68 -32.11
C SER A 236 4.45 26.52 -30.76
N LEU A 237 3.41 27.32 -30.51
CA LEU A 237 2.58 27.19 -29.29
C LEU A 237 1.85 25.83 -29.23
N ARG A 238 1.29 25.41 -30.39
CA ARG A 238 0.66 24.06 -30.44
C ARG A 238 1.65 22.96 -30.14
N ARG A 239 2.89 23.04 -30.61
CA ARG A 239 3.95 22.04 -30.27
C ARG A 239 4.37 22.13 -28.84
N VAL A 240 4.42 23.28 -28.20
CA VAL A 240 4.65 23.44 -26.77
C VAL A 240 3.57 22.69 -25.99
N GLN A 241 2.30 22.94 -26.34
CA GLN A 241 1.19 22.28 -25.64
C GLN A 241 1.24 20.75 -25.74
N LEU A 242 1.48 20.21 -26.95
CA LEU A 242 1.64 18.77 -27.15
C LEU A 242 2.79 18.17 -26.35
N ASN A 243 3.92 18.87 -26.24
CA ASN A 243 5.05 18.40 -25.41
C ASN A 243 4.74 18.44 -23.93
N LEU A 244 4.01 19.46 -23.44
CA LEU A 244 3.57 19.57 -22.06
C LEU A 244 2.58 18.45 -21.68
N GLU A 245 1.59 18.19 -22.54
CA GLU A 245 0.64 17.08 -22.35
C GLU A 245 1.34 15.73 -22.28
N HIS A 246 2.34 15.51 -23.13
CA HIS A 246 3.12 14.28 -23.15
C HIS A 246 3.96 14.11 -21.88
N LEU A 247 4.62 15.17 -21.41
CA LEU A 247 5.37 15.15 -20.16
C LEU A 247 4.47 14.88 -18.95
N ALA A 248 3.26 15.45 -18.93
CA ALA A 248 2.27 15.16 -17.89
C ALA A 248 1.86 13.68 -17.87
N ALA A 249 1.73 13.07 -19.05
CA ALA A 249 1.35 11.65 -19.19
C ALA A 249 2.46 10.67 -18.80
N LEU A 250 3.74 11.10 -18.72
CA LEU A 250 4.86 10.23 -18.35
C LEU A 250 4.89 9.84 -16.86
N GLY A 251 4.06 10.47 -16.00
CA GLY A 251 3.97 10.13 -14.58
C GLY A 251 5.31 10.27 -13.82
N LEU A 252 6.05 11.35 -14.08
CA LEU A 252 7.34 11.62 -13.47
C LEU A 252 7.26 11.63 -11.94
N GLN A 253 8.33 11.17 -11.27
CA GLN A 253 8.42 11.18 -9.81
C GLN A 253 8.20 12.58 -9.23
N SER A 254 7.70 12.66 -7.99
CA SER A 254 7.16 13.87 -7.36
C SER A 254 8.00 15.15 -7.50
N SER A 255 9.33 15.07 -7.39
CA SER A 255 10.22 16.23 -7.52
C SER A 255 10.26 16.83 -8.94
N ALA A 256 10.18 15.97 -9.96
CA ALA A 256 10.11 16.41 -11.36
C ALA A 256 8.69 16.88 -11.74
N ALA A 257 7.66 16.31 -11.11
CA ALA A 257 6.27 16.73 -11.29
C ALA A 257 6.04 18.15 -10.76
N GLU A 258 6.60 18.51 -9.58
CA GLU A 258 6.50 19.87 -9.04
C GLU A 258 7.21 20.92 -9.92
N ALA A 259 8.39 20.58 -10.47
CA ALA A 259 9.09 21.45 -11.40
C ALA A 259 8.29 21.64 -12.71
N PHE A 260 7.64 20.58 -13.19
CA PHE A 260 6.80 20.61 -14.36
C PHE A 260 5.55 21.46 -14.17
N GLU A 261 4.84 21.34 -13.04
CA GLU A 261 3.66 22.16 -12.73
C GLU A 261 4.00 23.65 -12.67
N ARG A 262 5.16 24.03 -12.14
CA ARG A 262 5.64 25.43 -12.17
C ARG A 262 5.83 25.98 -13.58
N VAL A 263 6.31 25.14 -14.51
CA VAL A 263 6.47 25.55 -15.92
C VAL A 263 5.13 25.61 -16.63
N ARG A 264 4.18 24.74 -16.27
CA ARG A 264 2.84 24.72 -16.89
C ARG A 264 1.97 25.91 -16.48
N SER A 265 2.16 26.42 -15.26
CA SER A 265 1.38 27.53 -14.69
C SER A 265 1.95 28.92 -15.03
N ALA A 266 3.15 29.00 -15.57
CA ALA A 266 3.80 30.23 -16.05
C ALA A 266 3.47 30.53 -17.54
#